data_493e7e9a9ecbb2d1bb62c5d5a4430521
#
_entry.id   493e7e9a9ecbb2d1bb62c5d5a4430521
#
_cell.length_a   1.000
_cell.length_b   1.000
_cell.length_c   1.000
_cell.angle_alpha   90.00
_cell.angle_beta   90.00
_cell.angle_gamma   90.00
#
_symmetry.space_group_name_H-M   'P 1'
#
loop_
_entity.id
_entity.type
_entity.pdbx_description
1 polymer ?
#
loop_
_entity_poly.entity_id
_entity_poly.type
_entity_poly.pdbx_seq_one_letter_code
_entity_poly.pdbx_strand_id
1 'polypeptide(L)'
;LAGTYETIMLSNNSKSNKERLNKLIEAIKIIYASTFNGEARTLLKNTAHRIEEEKMAILIQEVVGVKYKSNRFYPTFSGVLQSINYYPVSYMKRNEGVAYLALGFGRTIADGEKCLRISPKYPKILPQFFSLKATIQNSQNEFYAMNFNLNQQNNHQLNKYTLEDAETDGTLKWVGSSISKEDGTIKDSLFYPGT
;
A
#
# COMPACT_ATOMS: atom_id res chain seq x y z
N LEU A 1 -10.71 -11.30 -2.85
CA LEU A 1 -10.29 -11.37 -4.25
C LEU A 1 -9.81 -9.99 -4.71
N ALA A 2 -8.65 -9.57 -4.20
CA ALA A 2 -7.99 -8.36 -4.66
C ALA A 2 -7.59 -8.52 -6.14
N GLY A 3 -7.80 -7.48 -6.96
CA GLY A 3 -7.38 -7.48 -8.36
C GLY A 3 -8.42 -7.96 -9.37
N THR A 4 -9.58 -8.48 -8.94
CA THR A 4 -10.62 -8.94 -9.87
C THR A 4 -11.23 -7.80 -10.68
N TYR A 5 -11.43 -6.65 -10.05
CA TYR A 5 -11.94 -5.43 -10.67
C TYR A 5 -10.89 -4.32 -10.60
N GLU A 6 -10.95 -3.39 -11.55
CA GLU A 6 -10.00 -2.27 -11.59
C GLU A 6 -10.19 -1.31 -10.42
N THR A 7 -9.08 -0.79 -9.94
CA THR A 7 -9.01 0.30 -8.97
C THR A 7 -8.20 1.43 -9.59
N ILE A 8 -8.78 2.61 -9.69
CA ILE A 8 -8.16 3.77 -10.34
C ILE A 8 -7.94 4.87 -9.31
N MET A 9 -6.71 5.35 -9.20
CA MET A 9 -6.37 6.50 -8.39
C MET A 9 -6.15 7.72 -9.28
N LEU A 10 -6.89 8.80 -9.01
CA LEU A 10 -6.83 10.06 -9.75
C LEU A 10 -6.13 11.13 -8.92
N SER A 11 -5.15 11.81 -9.51
CA SER A 11 -4.44 12.92 -8.84
C SER A 11 -5.35 14.12 -8.53
N ASN A 12 -6.46 14.28 -9.25
CA ASN A 12 -7.49 15.33 -9.08
C ASN A 12 -6.90 16.76 -8.92
N ASN A 13 -5.75 17.02 -9.54
CA ASN A 13 -4.95 18.24 -9.36
C ASN A 13 -5.08 19.26 -10.49
N SER A 14 -5.93 19.02 -11.51
CA SER A 14 -6.22 19.99 -12.56
C SER A 14 -6.97 21.22 -12.01
N LYS A 15 -6.62 22.41 -12.50
CA LYS A 15 -7.33 23.66 -12.19
C LYS A 15 -8.72 23.70 -12.83
N SER A 16 -8.93 22.94 -13.89
CA SER A 16 -10.21 22.89 -14.62
C SER A 16 -11.14 21.84 -14.01
N ASN A 17 -12.29 22.30 -13.49
CA ASN A 17 -13.33 21.39 -12.99
C ASN A 17 -13.85 20.44 -14.09
N LYS A 18 -13.90 20.94 -15.33
CA LYS A 18 -14.34 20.14 -16.49
C LYS A 18 -13.38 18.98 -16.76
N GLU A 19 -12.06 19.24 -16.71
CA GLU A 19 -11.07 18.18 -16.86
C GLU A 19 -11.14 17.15 -15.71
N ARG A 20 -11.30 17.62 -14.49
CA ARG A 20 -11.45 16.74 -13.32
C ARG A 20 -12.65 15.84 -13.45
N LEU A 21 -13.80 16.42 -13.87
CA LEU A 21 -15.03 15.66 -14.13
C LEU A 21 -14.84 14.63 -15.25
N ASN A 22 -14.23 15.03 -16.37
CA ASN A 22 -14.00 14.13 -17.49
C ASN A 22 -13.12 12.92 -17.07
N LYS A 23 -12.03 13.16 -16.34
CA LYS A 23 -11.17 12.08 -15.82
C LYS A 23 -11.93 11.15 -14.87
N LEU A 24 -12.78 11.69 -14.02
CA LEU A 24 -13.63 10.88 -13.13
C LEU A 24 -14.60 10.00 -13.93
N ILE A 25 -15.28 10.58 -14.93
CA ILE A 25 -16.21 9.83 -15.80
C ILE A 25 -15.48 8.73 -16.56
N GLU A 26 -14.28 9.01 -17.07
CA GLU A 26 -13.44 8.02 -17.76
C GLU A 26 -13.05 6.87 -16.80
N ALA A 27 -12.60 7.19 -15.60
CA ALA A 27 -12.29 6.19 -14.58
C ALA A 27 -13.49 5.31 -14.23
N ILE A 28 -14.66 5.89 -14.05
CA ILE A 28 -15.90 5.16 -13.79
C ILE A 28 -16.21 4.19 -14.94
N LYS A 29 -16.08 4.63 -16.19
CA LYS A 29 -16.30 3.77 -17.37
C LYS A 29 -15.32 2.59 -17.41
N ILE A 30 -14.03 2.82 -17.11
CA ILE A 30 -13.02 1.78 -17.08
C ILE A 30 -13.33 0.76 -15.98
N ILE A 31 -13.74 1.21 -14.79
CA ILE A 31 -14.09 0.33 -13.68
C ILE A 31 -15.32 -0.53 -14.06
N TYR A 32 -16.37 0.04 -14.64
CA TYR A 32 -17.49 -0.76 -15.12
C TYR A 32 -17.09 -1.74 -16.22
N ALA A 33 -16.23 -1.33 -17.16
CA ALA A 33 -15.73 -2.22 -18.20
C ALA A 33 -14.93 -3.40 -17.64
N SER A 34 -14.25 -3.22 -16.48
CA SER A 34 -13.47 -4.28 -15.85
C SER A 34 -14.31 -5.48 -15.38
N THR A 35 -15.63 -5.31 -15.21
CA THR A 35 -16.57 -6.41 -14.94
C THR A 35 -16.52 -7.49 -16.02
N PHE A 36 -16.16 -7.09 -17.26
CA PHE A 36 -16.07 -7.99 -18.41
C PHE A 36 -14.66 -8.52 -18.68
N ASN A 37 -13.67 -8.18 -17.85
CA ASN A 37 -12.31 -8.69 -17.97
C ASN A 37 -12.25 -10.21 -17.74
N GLY A 38 -11.19 -10.85 -18.27
CA GLY A 38 -11.01 -12.29 -18.19
C GLY A 38 -10.99 -12.84 -16.77
N GLU A 39 -10.39 -12.10 -15.83
CA GLU A 39 -10.34 -12.50 -14.41
C GLU A 39 -11.72 -12.47 -13.76
N ALA A 40 -12.49 -11.40 -13.97
CA ALA A 40 -13.86 -11.28 -13.48
C ALA A 40 -14.75 -12.38 -14.08
N ARG A 41 -14.64 -12.65 -15.37
CA ARG A 41 -15.38 -13.75 -16.03
C ARG A 41 -15.02 -15.13 -15.47
N THR A 42 -13.73 -15.36 -15.19
CA THR A 42 -13.28 -16.63 -14.62
C THR A 42 -13.82 -16.82 -13.20
N LEU A 43 -13.82 -15.75 -12.41
CA LEU A 43 -14.43 -15.76 -11.08
C LEU A 43 -15.92 -16.13 -11.16
N LEU A 44 -16.67 -15.43 -12.01
CA LEU A 44 -18.11 -15.63 -12.17
C LEU A 44 -18.46 -17.04 -12.67
N LYS A 45 -17.67 -17.62 -13.59
CA LYS A 45 -17.86 -19.00 -14.04
C LYS A 45 -17.76 -20.04 -12.91
N ASN A 46 -17.03 -19.72 -11.85
CA ASN A 46 -16.88 -20.58 -10.68
C ASN A 46 -17.94 -20.34 -9.60
N THR A 47 -18.90 -19.46 -9.87
CA THR A 47 -20.06 -19.17 -9.01
C THR A 47 -21.35 -19.61 -9.69
N ALA A 48 -22.44 -19.67 -8.92
CA ALA A 48 -23.77 -19.96 -9.46
C ALA A 48 -24.42 -18.77 -10.19
N HIS A 49 -23.76 -17.59 -10.18
CA HIS A 49 -24.30 -16.37 -10.76
C HIS A 49 -23.96 -16.24 -12.25
N ARG A 50 -24.87 -15.67 -13.01
CA ARG A 50 -24.66 -15.33 -14.43
C ARG A 50 -24.01 -13.95 -14.54
N ILE A 51 -23.25 -13.73 -15.61
CA ILE A 51 -22.58 -12.45 -15.87
C ILE A 51 -23.59 -11.29 -15.96
N GLU A 52 -24.78 -11.56 -16.51
CA GLU A 52 -25.87 -10.60 -16.67
C GLU A 52 -26.50 -10.19 -15.33
N GLU A 53 -26.30 -11.00 -14.29
CA GLU A 53 -26.81 -10.73 -12.93
C GLU A 53 -25.80 -9.96 -12.08
N GLU A 54 -24.57 -9.79 -12.56
CA GLU A 54 -23.51 -9.05 -11.84
C GLU A 54 -23.87 -7.56 -11.78
N LYS A 55 -24.01 -7.05 -10.55
CA LYS A 55 -24.27 -5.65 -10.29
C LYS A 55 -23.09 -5.06 -9.55
N MET A 56 -22.35 -4.18 -10.21
CA MET A 56 -21.22 -3.48 -9.62
C MET A 56 -21.66 -2.13 -9.06
N ALA A 57 -21.26 -1.85 -7.83
CA ALA A 57 -21.27 -0.51 -7.26
C ALA A 57 -19.83 0.04 -7.24
N ILE A 58 -19.66 1.33 -7.52
CA ILE A 58 -18.37 2.01 -7.48
C ILE A 58 -18.30 2.86 -6.22
N LEU A 59 -17.24 2.64 -5.43
CA LEU A 59 -16.91 3.46 -4.28
C LEU A 59 -15.90 4.53 -4.70
N ILE A 60 -16.26 5.80 -4.49
CA ILE A 60 -15.37 6.94 -4.73
C ILE A 60 -14.97 7.50 -3.39
N GLN A 61 -13.66 7.53 -3.10
CA GLN A 61 -13.12 8.00 -1.82
C GLN A 61 -12.02 9.02 -2.05
N GLU A 62 -11.91 9.97 -1.14
CA GLU A 62 -10.75 10.84 -1.06
C GLU A 62 -9.54 10.02 -0.60
N VAL A 63 -8.42 10.17 -1.32
CA VAL A 63 -7.18 9.47 -0.99
C VAL A 63 -6.41 10.27 0.06
N VAL A 64 -6.16 9.64 1.20
CA VAL A 64 -5.37 10.24 2.27
C VAL A 64 -3.88 10.19 1.93
N GLY A 65 -3.18 11.30 2.11
CA GLY A 65 -1.75 11.38 1.85
C GLY A 65 -1.22 12.81 1.95
N VAL A 66 0.06 12.96 1.73
CA VAL A 66 0.77 14.25 1.70
C VAL A 66 1.48 14.38 0.36
N LYS A 67 1.42 15.58 -0.23
CA LYS A 67 2.22 15.90 -1.41
C LYS A 67 3.60 16.38 -0.98
N TYR A 68 4.63 15.67 -1.41
CA TYR A 68 6.03 16.02 -1.16
C TYR A 68 6.61 16.94 -2.25
N LYS A 69 7.76 17.55 -1.98
CA LYS A 69 8.45 18.46 -2.93
C LYS A 69 8.83 17.79 -4.25
N SER A 70 9.04 16.48 -4.22
CA SER A 70 9.29 15.62 -5.39
C SER A 70 8.08 15.41 -6.31
N ASN A 71 6.93 16.02 -6.01
CA ASN A 71 5.63 15.76 -6.65
C ASN A 71 5.09 14.32 -6.44
N ARG A 72 5.66 13.56 -5.53
CA ARG A 72 5.06 12.33 -5.03
C ARG A 72 3.97 12.65 -4.02
N PHE A 73 2.90 11.87 -4.05
CA PHE A 73 1.80 11.94 -3.10
C PHE A 73 1.55 10.56 -2.51
N TYR A 74 1.65 10.44 -1.21
CA TYR A 74 1.40 9.19 -0.48
C TYR A 74 1.25 9.45 1.03
N PRO A 75 0.58 8.54 1.79
CA PRO A 75 0.57 8.60 3.24
C PRO A 75 1.93 8.14 3.80
N THR A 76 2.35 8.67 4.93
CA THR A 76 3.58 8.23 5.62
C THR A 76 3.55 6.73 5.90
N PHE A 77 2.40 6.20 6.27
CA PHE A 77 2.16 4.76 6.34
C PHE A 77 0.69 4.44 6.05
N SER A 78 0.46 3.20 5.64
CA SER A 78 -0.87 2.60 5.49
C SER A 78 -0.92 1.28 6.23
N GLY A 79 -2.12 0.80 6.53
CA GLY A 79 -2.24 -0.44 7.27
C GLY A 79 -3.56 -1.16 7.05
N VAL A 80 -3.52 -2.48 7.29
CA VAL A 80 -4.70 -3.35 7.33
C VAL A 80 -4.75 -4.03 8.69
N LEU A 81 -5.89 -3.88 9.38
CA LEU A 81 -6.14 -4.55 10.65
C LEU A 81 -7.17 -5.65 10.45
N GLN A 82 -6.89 -6.82 10.98
CA GLN A 82 -7.80 -7.95 10.97
C GLN A 82 -8.06 -8.41 12.42
N SER A 83 -9.31 -8.60 12.76
CA SER A 83 -9.74 -9.09 14.10
C SER A 83 -9.36 -10.54 14.34
N ILE A 84 -9.10 -11.29 13.28
CA ILE A 84 -8.70 -12.70 13.35
C ILE A 84 -7.31 -12.86 12.75
N ASN A 85 -6.37 -13.40 13.55
CA ASN A 85 -5.07 -13.83 13.07
C ASN A 85 -5.16 -15.29 12.60
N TYR A 86 -5.13 -15.51 11.29
CA TYR A 86 -5.23 -16.86 10.72
C TYR A 86 -3.95 -17.70 10.92
N TYR A 87 -2.81 -17.05 11.14
CA TYR A 87 -1.50 -17.68 11.31
C TYR A 87 -0.81 -17.17 12.58
N PRO A 88 -1.38 -17.49 13.78
CA PRO A 88 -0.76 -17.08 15.02
C PRO A 88 0.55 -17.83 15.23
N VAL A 89 1.57 -17.13 15.74
CA VAL A 89 2.82 -17.76 16.18
C VAL A 89 2.75 -18.06 17.68
N SER A 90 3.53 -18.99 18.17
CA SER A 90 3.50 -19.74 19.45
C SER A 90 2.75 -19.11 20.65
N TYR A 91 2.99 -17.84 20.97
CA TYR A 91 2.37 -17.14 22.10
C TYR A 91 1.12 -16.32 21.75
N MET A 92 0.81 -16.17 20.45
CA MET A 92 -0.34 -15.41 19.98
C MET A 92 -1.60 -16.29 19.90
N LYS A 93 -2.75 -15.68 20.16
CA LYS A 93 -4.05 -16.33 19.96
C LYS A 93 -4.72 -15.78 18.69
N ARG A 94 -5.53 -16.63 18.07
CA ARG A 94 -6.23 -16.31 16.82
C ARG A 94 -7.14 -15.07 16.95
N ASN A 95 -7.79 -14.89 18.07
CA ASN A 95 -8.73 -13.79 18.34
C ASN A 95 -8.06 -12.49 18.81
N GLU A 96 -6.73 -12.43 18.87
CA GLU A 96 -5.97 -11.22 19.22
C GLU A 96 -5.74 -10.30 18.03
N GLY A 97 -6.13 -10.75 16.82
CA GLY A 97 -5.98 -9.98 15.61
C GLY A 97 -4.54 -9.89 15.09
N VAL A 98 -4.40 -9.21 13.99
CA VAL A 98 -3.11 -8.91 13.34
C VAL A 98 -3.20 -7.57 12.61
N ALA A 99 -2.11 -6.81 12.61
CA ALA A 99 -1.96 -5.60 11.82
C ALA A 99 -0.80 -5.75 10.84
N TYR A 100 -1.02 -5.28 9.62
CA TYR A 100 -0.02 -5.14 8.57
C TYR A 100 0.18 -3.66 8.31
N LEU A 101 1.42 -3.19 8.33
CA LEU A 101 1.78 -1.80 8.13
C LEU A 101 2.83 -1.69 7.02
N ALA A 102 2.69 -0.68 6.17
CA ALA A 102 3.63 -0.40 5.09
C ALA A 102 3.82 1.11 4.90
N LEU A 103 5.01 1.54 4.49
CA LEU A 103 5.28 2.86 3.98
C LEU A 103 4.52 3.06 2.66
N GLY A 104 3.96 4.24 2.47
CA GLY A 104 3.24 4.58 1.25
C GLY A 104 1.82 3.99 1.19
N PHE A 105 1.31 3.76 -0.01
CA PHE A 105 -0.03 3.21 -0.21
C PHE A 105 -0.12 1.73 0.14
N GLY A 106 -1.28 1.31 0.62
CA GLY A 106 -1.58 -0.05 1.06
C GLY A 106 -1.55 -1.13 -0.03
N ARG A 107 -1.24 -0.77 -1.27
CA ARG A 107 -1.03 -1.73 -2.35
C ARG A 107 0.07 -2.74 -2.02
N THR A 108 1.15 -2.31 -1.37
CA THR A 108 2.20 -3.20 -0.83
C THR A 108 1.62 -4.36 -0.03
N ILE A 109 0.62 -4.07 0.83
CA ILE A 109 -0.03 -5.09 1.67
C ILE A 109 -0.99 -5.95 0.84
N ALA A 110 -1.75 -5.33 -0.07
CA ALA A 110 -2.73 -6.02 -0.90
C ALA A 110 -2.08 -7.01 -1.88
N ASP A 111 -0.92 -6.65 -2.44
CA ASP A 111 -0.15 -7.50 -3.36
C ASP A 111 0.72 -8.54 -2.61
N GLY A 112 0.70 -8.56 -1.27
CA GLY A 112 1.46 -9.52 -0.45
C GLY A 112 2.97 -9.27 -0.45
N GLU A 113 3.40 -8.03 -0.72
CA GLU A 113 4.79 -7.64 -0.68
C GLU A 113 5.29 -7.47 0.77
N LYS A 114 6.59 -7.18 0.92
CA LYS A 114 7.20 -7.00 2.24
C LYS A 114 6.57 -5.85 3.01
N CYS A 115 6.00 -6.14 4.15
CA CYS A 115 5.39 -5.19 5.06
C CYS A 115 5.62 -5.61 6.52
N LEU A 116 5.47 -4.68 7.44
CA LEU A 116 5.56 -4.97 8.86
C LEU A 116 4.28 -5.67 9.32
N ARG A 117 4.42 -6.87 9.92
CA ARG A 117 3.33 -7.61 10.55
C ARG A 117 3.49 -7.58 12.05
N ILE A 118 2.51 -7.06 12.76
CA ILE A 118 2.53 -6.94 14.22
C ILE A 118 1.28 -7.57 14.86
N SER A 119 1.45 -8.08 16.07
CA SER A 119 0.31 -8.36 16.94
C SER A 119 -0.08 -7.08 17.69
N PRO A 120 -1.33 -6.63 17.62
CA PRO A 120 -1.79 -5.47 18.39
C PRO A 120 -1.59 -5.64 19.90
N LYS A 121 -1.64 -6.88 20.40
CA LYS A 121 -1.41 -7.20 21.80
C LYS A 121 0.07 -7.18 22.20
N TYR A 122 0.96 -7.53 21.27
CA TYR A 122 2.39 -7.63 21.50
C TYR A 122 3.18 -6.83 20.46
N PRO A 123 3.00 -5.48 20.37
CA PRO A 123 3.51 -4.68 19.27
C PRO A 123 5.04 -4.61 19.21
N LYS A 124 5.72 -4.85 20.33
CA LYS A 124 7.19 -4.85 20.39
C LYS A 124 7.83 -6.18 20.00
N ILE A 125 7.03 -7.25 19.85
CA ILE A 125 7.54 -8.57 19.49
C ILE A 125 7.32 -8.78 17.99
N LEU A 126 8.43 -8.77 17.24
CA LEU A 126 8.44 -8.82 15.77
C LEU A 126 9.07 -10.14 15.30
N PRO A 127 8.27 -11.22 15.17
CA PRO A 127 8.80 -12.54 14.81
C PRO A 127 9.49 -12.58 13.44
N GLN A 128 9.15 -11.66 12.53
CA GLN A 128 9.78 -11.56 11.20
C GLN A 128 11.19 -10.96 11.26
N PHE A 129 11.60 -10.36 12.39
CA PHE A 129 12.86 -9.65 12.58
C PHE A 129 13.72 -10.27 13.69
N PHE A 130 13.77 -11.60 13.74
CA PHE A 130 14.46 -12.36 14.80
C PHE A 130 16.00 -12.32 14.70
N SER A 131 16.57 -11.83 13.60
CA SER A 131 18.00 -11.65 13.40
C SER A 131 18.25 -10.48 12.43
N LEU A 132 19.47 -9.92 12.45
CA LEU A 132 19.87 -8.84 11.53
C LEU A 132 19.64 -9.25 10.06
N LYS A 133 20.04 -10.47 9.69
CA LYS A 133 19.81 -10.99 8.33
C LYS A 133 18.32 -11.07 8.00
N ALA A 134 17.52 -11.58 8.93
CA ALA A 134 16.06 -11.65 8.74
C ALA A 134 15.44 -10.26 8.63
N THR A 135 15.90 -9.29 9.41
CA THR A 135 15.45 -7.90 9.34
C THR A 135 15.71 -7.32 7.95
N ILE A 136 16.93 -7.43 7.43
CA ILE A 136 17.29 -6.92 6.09
C ILE A 136 16.45 -7.62 5.01
N GLN A 137 16.26 -8.93 5.13
CA GLN A 137 15.51 -9.71 4.12
C GLN A 137 14.02 -9.43 4.12
N ASN A 138 13.41 -9.17 5.28
CA ASN A 138 11.96 -9.04 5.45
C ASN A 138 11.48 -7.58 5.54
N SER A 139 12.39 -6.61 5.69
CA SER A 139 12.04 -5.20 5.68
C SER A 139 11.55 -4.74 4.31
N GLN A 140 10.61 -3.82 4.32
CA GLN A 140 10.15 -3.13 3.13
C GLN A 140 11.30 -2.29 2.54
N ASN A 141 11.50 -2.36 1.24
CA ASN A 141 12.54 -1.64 0.51
C ASN A 141 11.99 -0.79 -0.64
N GLU A 142 10.73 -0.97 -1.00
CA GLU A 142 10.03 -0.23 -2.03
C GLU A 142 8.62 0.15 -1.53
N PHE A 143 8.05 1.21 -2.07
CA PHE A 143 6.69 1.64 -1.72
C PHE A 143 5.94 2.20 -2.92
N TYR A 144 4.62 2.28 -2.82
CA TYR A 144 3.78 2.86 -3.85
C TYR A 144 3.39 4.30 -3.53
N ALA A 145 3.53 5.18 -4.52
CA ALA A 145 3.10 6.58 -4.46
C ALA A 145 2.47 7.02 -5.78
N MET A 146 1.66 8.08 -5.76
CA MET A 146 1.18 8.77 -6.95
C MET A 146 2.20 9.84 -7.36
N ASN A 147 2.39 10.01 -8.67
CA ASN A 147 3.18 11.10 -9.20
C ASN A 147 2.26 12.21 -9.74
N PHE A 148 2.44 13.43 -9.26
CA PHE A 148 1.65 14.60 -9.66
C PHE A 148 2.26 15.39 -10.81
N ASN A 149 3.27 14.89 -11.51
CA ASN A 149 3.76 15.52 -12.72
C ASN A 149 2.70 15.49 -13.82
N LEU A 150 2.26 16.67 -14.23
CA LEU A 150 1.17 16.89 -15.19
C LEU A 150 1.44 16.31 -16.60
N ASN A 151 2.71 16.01 -16.92
CA ASN A 151 3.12 15.58 -18.26
C ASN A 151 3.01 14.05 -18.50
N GLN A 152 2.64 13.26 -17.50
CA GLN A 152 2.45 11.83 -17.67
C GLN A 152 0.99 11.54 -18.00
N GLN A 153 0.73 11.15 -19.24
CA GLN A 153 -0.62 10.82 -19.75
C GLN A 153 -1.29 9.62 -19.05
N ASN A 154 -0.54 8.86 -18.24
CA ASN A 154 -1.00 7.67 -17.53
C ASN A 154 -1.08 7.87 -16.01
N ASN A 155 -1.66 8.97 -15.54
CA ASN A 155 -1.80 9.30 -14.10
C ASN A 155 -2.78 8.41 -13.30
N HIS A 156 -3.18 7.27 -13.84
CA HIS A 156 -4.15 6.38 -13.18
C HIS A 156 -3.50 5.27 -12.35
N GLN A 157 -2.17 5.17 -12.35
CA GLN A 157 -1.46 4.08 -11.69
C GLN A 157 -0.53 4.58 -10.59
N LEU A 158 -0.45 3.79 -9.52
CA LEU A 158 0.58 3.94 -8.52
C LEU A 158 1.93 3.54 -9.12
N ASN A 159 2.93 4.36 -8.87
CA ASN A 159 4.31 4.06 -9.23
C ASN A 159 5.05 3.51 -8.01
N LYS A 160 6.00 2.62 -8.26
CA LYS A 160 6.86 2.05 -7.25
C LYS A 160 8.12 2.92 -7.08
N TYR A 161 8.50 3.18 -5.85
CA TYR A 161 9.63 4.03 -5.46
C TYR A 161 10.50 3.30 -4.43
N THR A 162 11.75 3.72 -4.30
CA THR A 162 12.74 3.15 -3.37
C THR A 162 12.77 3.88 -2.04
N LEU A 163 13.47 3.33 -1.05
CA LEU A 163 13.68 4.01 0.24
C LEU A 163 14.51 5.30 0.09
N GLU A 164 15.40 5.42 -0.90
CA GLU A 164 16.12 6.66 -1.20
C GLU A 164 15.17 7.79 -1.60
N ASP A 165 14.10 7.46 -2.32
CA ASP A 165 13.03 8.40 -2.63
C ASP A 165 12.30 8.85 -1.37
N ALA A 166 12.01 7.94 -0.44
CA ALA A 166 11.37 8.24 0.83
C ALA A 166 12.28 9.07 1.75
N GLU A 167 13.60 8.87 1.71
CA GLU A 167 14.58 9.70 2.39
C GLU A 167 14.57 11.12 1.85
N THR A 168 14.60 11.27 0.52
CA THR A 168 14.50 12.58 -0.16
C THR A 168 13.24 13.34 0.24
N ASP A 169 12.12 12.63 0.42
CA ASP A 169 10.85 13.20 0.89
C ASP A 169 10.82 13.44 2.41
N GLY A 170 11.79 12.92 3.16
CA GLY A 170 11.91 13.04 4.61
C GLY A 170 10.92 12.18 5.40
N THR A 171 10.36 11.13 4.79
CA THR A 171 9.40 10.24 5.45
C THR A 171 10.06 9.13 6.25
N LEU A 172 11.26 8.68 5.85
CA LEU A 172 11.98 7.63 6.57
C LEU A 172 12.25 7.95 8.03
N LYS A 173 12.42 9.22 8.38
CA LYS A 173 12.62 9.65 9.77
C LYS A 173 11.50 9.21 10.74
N TRP A 174 10.32 8.93 10.22
CA TRP A 174 9.15 8.53 11.01
C TRP A 174 8.94 7.01 11.08
N VAL A 175 9.42 6.27 10.08
CA VAL A 175 9.09 4.85 9.88
C VAL A 175 10.33 3.98 9.63
N GLY A 176 11.49 4.58 9.45
CA GLY A 176 12.73 3.87 9.16
C GLY A 176 13.49 3.48 10.43
N SER A 177 14.20 2.36 10.34
CA SER A 177 15.23 1.96 11.29
C SER A 177 16.58 1.95 10.57
N SER A 178 17.65 2.22 11.30
CA SER A 178 19.01 2.19 10.75
C SER A 178 19.83 1.07 11.36
N ILE A 179 20.84 0.62 10.64
CA ILE A 179 21.83 -0.34 11.12
C ILE A 179 23.10 0.43 11.42
N SER A 180 23.53 0.39 12.68
CA SER A 180 24.81 0.96 13.08
C SER A 180 25.96 0.22 12.39
N LYS A 181 26.85 0.96 11.74
CA LYS A 181 28.04 0.40 11.09
C LYS A 181 29.11 -0.06 12.09
N GLU A 182 29.10 0.49 13.32
CA GLU A 182 30.10 0.23 14.33
C GLU A 182 29.87 -1.12 15.02
N ASP A 183 28.64 -1.41 15.41
CA ASP A 183 28.31 -2.58 16.24
C ASP A 183 27.30 -3.54 15.55
N GLY A 184 26.82 -3.22 14.35
CA GLY A 184 25.85 -4.02 13.62
C GLY A 184 24.48 -4.09 14.29
N THR A 185 24.18 -3.21 15.25
CA THR A 185 22.87 -3.19 15.93
C THR A 185 21.83 -2.42 15.15
N ILE A 186 20.55 -2.79 15.33
CA ILE A 186 19.43 -2.07 14.76
C ILE A 186 19.02 -0.95 15.72
N LYS A 187 18.93 0.25 15.21
CA LYS A 187 18.45 1.45 15.93
C LYS A 187 17.07 1.84 15.37
N ASP A 188 16.13 2.12 16.24
CA ASP A 188 14.76 2.50 15.88
C ASP A 188 14.66 3.98 15.42
N SER A 189 15.77 4.58 15.02
CA SER A 189 15.85 5.97 14.58
C SER A 189 16.96 6.16 13.57
N LEU A 190 16.73 7.01 12.58
CA LEU A 190 17.74 7.50 11.63
C LEU A 190 18.61 8.63 12.23
N PHE A 191 18.27 9.14 13.41
CA PHE A 191 18.97 10.25 14.05
C PHE A 191 20.03 9.82 15.04
N TYR A 192 20.58 8.62 14.92
CA TYR A 192 21.69 8.20 15.75
C TYR A 192 23.00 8.81 15.23
N PRO A 193 23.83 9.45 16.10
CA PRO A 193 25.16 9.86 15.69
C PRO A 193 25.96 8.66 15.23
N GLY A 194 26.52 8.71 14.01
CA GLY A 194 27.36 7.64 13.48
C GLY A 194 26.63 6.59 12.60
N THR A 195 25.37 6.86 12.19
CA THR A 195 24.67 6.03 11.18
C THR A 195 24.83 6.57 9.79
#